data_e8342ace872c20f2a1992cb7413f5175
#
_entry.id   e8342ace872c20f2a1992cb7413f5175
#
_cell.length_a   1.000
_cell.length_b   1.000
_cell.length_c   1.000
_cell.angle_alpha   90.00
_cell.angle_beta   90.00
_cell.angle_gamma   90.00
#
_symmetry.space_group_name_H-M   'P 1'
#
loop_
_entity.id
_entity.type
_entity.pdbx_description
1 polymer ?
#
loop_
_entity_poly.entity_id
_entity_poly.type
_entity_poly.pdbx_seq_one_letter_code
_entity_poly.pdbx_strand_id
1 'polypeptide(L)'
;MRFAGHHGPPGHRRQRYMCVPASGEPAHRFTELLPCEESWTDACETCEREVGLHEGPHAARSYQFVARGIAESLRAVGAGSTYRDAALVARERAKRLRCDPVTGEPRFSRHGSLVMDWVEVFAPVVFEPYRPREWPTSGSLLLDDLPFRVRDPDTGRHRVAFRIFAVMGYAAGRPKLWRLEAHTSKSQVDWEAFLGALPGSPPRVVCDNDGGLVNSVRSRFPGAGLYLCEWHLRHALERLMGKIRTEGEHRDVIDELLGDIEAAFTGPTLWTPFVERAHAAGIPRLSEWLSTTGRVVEEQFGRRGQRSTRPVEMPPATSPLDGFINPIRAAVGPRAYGLKNRERTNRLLMLMQLHANRQDDDSDYVRLIRACLEANHGRPNVARRAVIDVGRIASLR
;
A
#
# COMPACT_ATOMS: atom_id res chain seq x y z
N MET A 1 -6.42 -44.96 1.33
CA MET A 1 -5.25 -44.50 0.56
C MET A 1 -5.02 -45.42 -0.62
N ARG A 2 -4.82 -44.86 -1.81
CA ARG A 2 -4.56 -45.67 -3.02
C ARG A 2 -3.24 -45.20 -3.63
N PHE A 3 -2.47 -46.16 -4.17
CA PHE A 3 -1.29 -45.84 -4.95
C PHE A 3 -1.69 -45.13 -6.25
N ALA A 4 -1.07 -44.00 -6.53
CA ALA A 4 -1.39 -43.11 -7.65
C ALA A 4 -0.23 -42.98 -8.65
N GLY A 5 0.68 -43.98 -8.67
CA GLY A 5 1.83 -44.03 -9.55
C GLY A 5 3.10 -43.42 -8.97
N HIS A 6 4.03 -43.08 -9.82
CA HIS A 6 5.31 -42.49 -9.45
C HIS A 6 5.43 -41.05 -9.96
N HIS A 7 6.20 -40.24 -9.28
CA HIS A 7 6.51 -38.88 -9.67
C HIS A 7 8.02 -38.65 -9.67
N GLY A 8 8.54 -38.01 -10.70
CA GLY A 8 9.98 -37.74 -10.87
C GLY A 8 10.61 -38.45 -12.04
N PRO A 9 11.83 -38.07 -12.41
CA PRO A 9 12.59 -38.69 -13.50
C PRO A 9 13.00 -40.14 -13.18
N PRO A 10 13.35 -40.93 -14.20
CA PRO A 10 13.91 -42.24 -13.97
C PRO A 10 15.09 -42.21 -12.99
N GLY A 11 15.16 -43.17 -12.07
CA GLY A 11 16.19 -43.21 -11.01
C GLY A 11 15.86 -42.42 -9.75
N HIS A 12 14.90 -41.48 -9.80
CA HIS A 12 14.46 -40.65 -8.64
C HIS A 12 12.93 -40.62 -8.56
N ARG A 13 12.30 -41.72 -8.93
CA ARG A 13 10.85 -41.88 -8.86
C ARG A 13 10.40 -42.05 -7.40
N ARG A 14 9.55 -41.16 -6.96
CA ARG A 14 8.88 -41.24 -5.65
C ARG A 14 7.51 -41.87 -5.84
N GLN A 15 7.07 -42.63 -4.87
CA GLN A 15 5.71 -43.13 -4.85
C GLN A 15 4.73 -41.97 -4.64
N ARG A 16 3.67 -41.98 -5.44
CA ARG A 16 2.57 -41.03 -5.34
C ARG A 16 1.34 -41.79 -4.85
N TYR A 17 0.69 -41.20 -3.87
CA TYR A 17 -0.52 -41.72 -3.27
C TYR A 17 -1.68 -40.77 -3.47
N MET A 18 -2.88 -41.32 -3.43
CA MET A 18 -4.14 -40.57 -3.46
C MET A 18 -4.97 -40.96 -2.25
N CYS A 19 -5.33 -40.00 -1.44
CA CYS A 19 -6.34 -40.15 -0.40
C CYS A 19 -7.70 -39.92 -1.04
N VAL A 20 -8.58 -40.91 -0.94
CA VAL A 20 -9.97 -40.80 -1.35
C VAL A 20 -10.78 -40.93 -0.06
N PRO A 21 -11.29 -39.80 0.49
CA PRO A 21 -12.09 -39.82 1.68
C PRO A 21 -13.43 -40.52 1.42
N ALA A 22 -13.95 -41.19 2.44
CA ALA A 22 -15.24 -41.89 2.36
C ALA A 22 -16.46 -40.95 2.31
N SER A 23 -16.26 -39.71 2.66
CA SER A 23 -17.32 -38.71 2.94
C SER A 23 -17.58 -37.72 1.82
N GLY A 24 -17.18 -37.97 0.59
CA GLY A 24 -17.39 -37.06 -0.53
C GLY A 24 -16.49 -35.81 -0.53
N GLU A 25 -15.53 -35.70 0.38
CA GLU A 25 -14.49 -34.69 0.35
C GLU A 25 -13.58 -34.88 -0.87
N PRO A 26 -12.98 -33.83 -1.42
CA PRO A 26 -12.13 -33.94 -2.59
C PRO A 26 -10.88 -34.78 -2.31
N ALA A 27 -10.60 -35.71 -3.20
CA ALA A 27 -9.40 -36.54 -3.14
C ALA A 27 -8.13 -35.68 -3.24
N HIS A 28 -7.12 -35.98 -2.40
CA HIS A 28 -5.83 -35.32 -2.51
C HIS A 28 -4.73 -36.30 -2.90
N ARG A 29 -3.74 -35.77 -3.63
CA ARG A 29 -2.53 -36.50 -4.02
C ARG A 29 -1.35 -36.03 -3.18
N PHE A 30 -0.56 -36.94 -2.70
CA PHE A 30 0.69 -36.64 -2.03
C PHE A 30 1.81 -37.56 -2.56
N THR A 31 3.04 -37.15 -2.39
CA THR A 31 4.22 -37.88 -2.84
C THR A 31 5.01 -38.28 -1.60
N GLU A 32 5.57 -39.49 -1.62
CA GLU A 32 6.47 -39.97 -0.59
C GLU A 32 7.56 -38.94 -0.27
N LEU A 33 7.80 -38.74 1.02
CA LEU A 33 8.80 -37.79 1.48
C LEU A 33 10.22 -38.34 1.26
N LEU A 34 11.20 -37.49 1.07
CA LEU A 34 12.59 -37.87 1.12
C LEU A 34 13.00 -38.20 2.58
N PRO A 35 14.05 -38.98 2.81
CA PRO A 35 14.52 -39.28 4.15
C PRO A 35 14.76 -38.04 5.00
N CYS A 36 15.30 -36.98 4.42
CA CYS A 36 15.46 -35.67 5.10
C CYS A 36 14.13 -34.98 5.38
N GLU A 37 13.05 -35.38 4.72
CA GLU A 37 11.69 -34.89 4.94
C GLU A 37 10.95 -35.72 5.99
N GLU A 38 11.37 -36.94 6.25
CA GLU A 38 10.76 -37.86 7.22
C GLU A 38 11.29 -37.64 8.64
N SER A 39 12.57 -37.27 8.76
CA SER A 39 13.25 -37.04 10.04
C SER A 39 12.94 -35.73 10.72
N TRP A 40 11.87 -35.08 10.36
CA TRP A 40 11.57 -33.72 10.79
C TRP A 40 10.98 -33.63 12.19
N THR A 41 11.81 -33.49 13.17
CA THR A 41 11.36 -33.09 14.51
C THR A 41 11.39 -31.59 14.69
N ASP A 42 12.48 -30.92 14.33
CA ASP A 42 12.60 -29.46 14.44
C ASP A 42 13.11 -28.83 13.13
N ALA A 43 14.36 -29.06 12.79
CA ALA A 43 14.96 -28.69 11.53
C ALA A 43 15.79 -29.83 10.97
N CYS A 44 15.79 -30.03 9.67
CA CYS A 44 16.71 -30.94 9.04
C CYS A 44 18.06 -30.24 8.87
N GLU A 45 19.12 -30.72 9.52
CA GLU A 45 20.46 -30.14 9.44
C GLU A 45 20.98 -30.05 7.99
N THR A 46 20.62 -31.04 7.15
CA THR A 46 21.07 -31.10 5.75
C THR A 46 20.41 -30.07 4.86
N CYS A 47 19.15 -29.73 5.09
CA CYS A 47 18.39 -28.80 4.27
C CYS A 47 17.81 -27.62 5.04
N GLU A 48 18.21 -27.42 6.29
CA GLU A 48 17.76 -26.35 7.17
C GLU A 48 16.24 -26.18 7.23
N ARG A 49 15.50 -27.30 7.11
CA ARG A 49 14.04 -27.25 7.09
C ARG A 49 13.48 -27.23 8.48
N GLU A 50 12.62 -26.28 8.72
CA GLU A 50 11.71 -26.35 9.84
C GLU A 50 10.59 -27.34 9.56
N VAL A 51 10.33 -28.16 10.54
CA VAL A 51 9.26 -29.13 10.49
C VAL A 51 7.98 -28.46 10.93
N GLY A 52 7.02 -28.41 10.06
CA GLY A 52 5.68 -27.99 10.43
C GLY A 52 5.10 -29.02 11.40
N LEU A 53 4.58 -28.56 12.50
CA LEU A 53 3.81 -29.38 13.43
C LEU A 53 2.54 -29.86 12.74
N HIS A 54 2.44 -31.15 12.49
CA HIS A 54 1.25 -31.71 11.92
C HIS A 54 0.83 -33.01 12.53
N GLU A 55 -0.42 -32.96 12.90
CA GLU A 55 -1.22 -34.11 13.19
C GLU A 55 -1.87 -34.59 11.89
N GLY A 56 -1.45 -35.75 11.42
CA GLY A 56 -2.07 -36.42 10.28
C GLY A 56 -1.17 -36.62 9.07
N PRO A 57 -1.43 -37.68 8.27
CA PRO A 57 -0.51 -38.17 7.25
C PRO A 57 -0.37 -37.26 6.01
N HIS A 58 -1.24 -36.27 5.84
CA HIS A 58 -1.30 -35.42 4.64
C HIS A 58 -0.95 -33.97 4.87
N ALA A 59 -0.92 -33.63 6.11
CA ALA A 59 -0.86 -32.26 6.42
C ALA A 59 0.61 -31.92 6.54
N ALA A 60 1.05 -31.11 6.05
CA ALA A 60 1.48 -30.00 6.48
C ALA A 60 2.89 -29.75 6.95
N ARG A 61 3.75 -30.67 7.00
CA ARG A 61 5.19 -30.39 6.94
C ARG A 61 5.46 -29.48 5.73
N SER A 62 4.71 -29.72 4.64
CA SER A 62 4.73 -28.88 3.44
C SER A 62 4.09 -27.50 3.63
N TYR A 63 3.09 -27.30 4.53
CA TYR A 63 2.42 -26.02 4.68
C TYR A 63 3.25 -24.98 5.39
N GLN A 64 3.99 -25.35 6.42
CA GLN A 64 4.93 -24.45 7.09
C GLN A 64 5.97 -23.92 6.10
N PHE A 65 6.54 -24.81 5.31
CA PHE A 65 7.53 -24.45 4.31
C PHE A 65 6.93 -23.56 3.21
N VAL A 66 5.77 -23.95 2.67
CA VAL A 66 5.07 -23.18 1.65
C VAL A 66 4.63 -21.83 2.20
N ALA A 67 4.07 -21.80 3.42
CA ALA A 67 3.66 -20.57 4.07
C ALA A 67 4.83 -19.59 4.26
N ARG A 68 6.01 -20.09 4.65
CA ARG A 68 7.19 -19.25 4.79
C ARG A 68 7.70 -18.69 3.46
N GLY A 69 7.74 -19.50 2.40
CA GLY A 69 8.11 -19.04 1.05
C GLY A 69 7.14 -18.00 0.50
N ILE A 70 5.83 -18.19 0.75
CA ILE A 70 4.81 -17.20 0.40
C ILE A 70 5.00 -15.91 1.22
N ALA A 71 5.16 -16.02 2.56
CA ALA A 71 5.33 -14.88 3.44
C ALA A 71 6.50 -13.99 3.02
N GLU A 72 7.65 -14.56 2.75
CA GLU A 72 8.84 -13.84 2.28
C GLU A 72 8.60 -13.15 0.94
N SER A 73 7.94 -13.83 0.01
CA SER A 73 7.60 -13.23 -1.29
C SER A 73 6.65 -12.05 -1.13
N LEU A 74 5.61 -12.18 -0.28
CA LEU A 74 4.68 -11.09 -0.01
C LEU A 74 5.37 -9.89 0.66
N ARG A 75 6.25 -10.14 1.63
CA ARG A 75 7.03 -9.09 2.29
C ARG A 75 7.96 -8.38 1.31
N ALA A 76 8.67 -9.14 0.48
CA ALA A 76 9.51 -8.56 -0.57
C ALA A 76 8.69 -7.67 -1.52
N VAL A 77 7.49 -8.11 -1.92
CA VAL A 77 6.57 -7.31 -2.76
C VAL A 77 6.08 -6.07 -2.02
N GLY A 78 5.74 -6.18 -0.75
CA GLY A 78 5.35 -5.05 0.11
C GLY A 78 6.47 -4.00 0.25
N ALA A 79 7.72 -4.46 0.34
CA ALA A 79 8.91 -3.63 0.37
C ALA A 79 9.30 -3.05 -1.01
N GLY A 80 8.54 -3.33 -2.07
CA GLY A 80 8.75 -2.76 -3.39
C GLY A 80 9.41 -3.65 -4.42
N SER A 81 9.81 -4.89 -4.09
CA SER A 81 10.38 -5.83 -5.07
C SER A 81 9.38 -6.18 -6.15
N THR A 82 9.84 -6.38 -7.38
CA THR A 82 8.99 -6.89 -8.46
C THR A 82 8.53 -8.32 -8.15
N TYR A 83 7.47 -8.79 -8.78
CA TYR A 83 7.03 -10.19 -8.64
C TYR A 83 8.11 -11.19 -9.06
N ARG A 84 8.93 -10.83 -10.05
CA ARG A 84 10.06 -11.64 -10.49
C ARG A 84 11.14 -11.72 -9.43
N ASP A 85 11.51 -10.59 -8.84
CA ASP A 85 12.56 -10.54 -7.81
C ASP A 85 12.09 -11.25 -6.54
N ALA A 86 10.83 -11.06 -6.14
CA ALA A 86 10.23 -11.78 -5.03
C ALA A 86 10.18 -13.30 -5.27
N ALA A 87 9.97 -13.75 -6.52
CA ALA A 87 10.07 -15.16 -6.87
C ALA A 87 11.51 -15.69 -6.76
N LEU A 88 12.51 -14.86 -7.03
CA LEU A 88 13.92 -15.23 -6.81
C LEU A 88 14.25 -15.37 -5.31
N VAL A 89 13.73 -14.50 -4.46
CA VAL A 89 13.88 -14.62 -3.00
C VAL A 89 13.29 -15.95 -2.50
N ALA A 90 12.06 -16.28 -2.88
CA ALA A 90 11.43 -17.55 -2.53
C ALA A 90 12.23 -18.74 -3.06
N ARG A 91 12.83 -18.61 -4.25
CA ARG A 91 13.67 -19.64 -4.87
C ARG A 91 14.98 -19.85 -4.13
N GLU A 92 15.67 -18.78 -3.73
CA GLU A 92 16.92 -18.88 -2.98
C GLU A 92 16.72 -19.60 -1.64
N ARG A 93 15.60 -19.31 -0.98
CA ARG A 93 15.22 -20.05 0.22
C ARG A 93 14.84 -21.50 -0.09
N ALA A 94 14.13 -21.74 -1.19
CA ALA A 94 13.79 -23.09 -1.63
C ALA A 94 15.03 -23.94 -2.00
N LYS A 95 16.13 -23.32 -2.44
CA LYS A 95 17.41 -24.03 -2.62
C LYS A 95 17.92 -24.63 -1.33
N ARG A 96 17.79 -23.94 -0.21
CA ARG A 96 18.18 -24.45 1.08
C ARG A 96 17.25 -25.55 1.60
N LEU A 97 16.00 -25.57 1.14
CA LEU A 97 14.92 -26.37 1.73
C LEU A 97 14.36 -27.46 0.83
N ARG A 98 14.46 -27.33 -0.49
CA ARG A 98 13.98 -28.30 -1.49
C ARG A 98 14.78 -28.22 -2.79
N CYS A 99 16.00 -28.70 -2.74
CA CYS A 99 16.71 -28.98 -3.98
C CYS A 99 16.21 -30.29 -4.59
N ASP A 100 16.14 -30.37 -5.89
CA ASP A 100 16.13 -31.62 -6.57
C ASP A 100 17.47 -32.34 -6.24
N PRO A 101 17.44 -33.54 -5.67
CA PRO A 101 18.66 -34.19 -5.22
C PRO A 101 19.63 -34.56 -6.37
N VAL A 102 19.15 -34.52 -7.61
CA VAL A 102 19.95 -34.85 -8.81
C VAL A 102 20.53 -33.61 -9.45
N THR A 103 19.69 -32.59 -9.64
CA THR A 103 20.08 -31.38 -10.39
C THR A 103 20.53 -30.23 -9.47
N GLY A 104 20.32 -30.34 -8.15
CA GLY A 104 20.52 -29.25 -7.20
C GLY A 104 19.61 -28.04 -7.48
N GLU A 105 18.68 -28.17 -8.42
CA GLU A 105 17.80 -27.09 -8.83
C GLU A 105 16.61 -26.92 -7.88
N PRO A 106 16.26 -25.67 -7.56
CA PRO A 106 15.10 -25.41 -6.72
C PRO A 106 13.80 -25.79 -7.42
N ARG A 107 12.90 -26.46 -6.71
CA ARG A 107 11.59 -26.87 -7.24
C ARG A 107 10.56 -25.74 -7.37
N PHE A 108 10.89 -24.53 -7.01
CA PHE A 108 10.01 -23.39 -7.16
C PHE A 108 10.10 -22.80 -8.58
N SER A 109 8.94 -22.46 -9.13
CA SER A 109 8.86 -21.78 -10.43
C SER A 109 9.60 -20.44 -10.39
N ARG A 110 10.39 -20.16 -11.42
CA ARG A 110 11.07 -18.86 -11.63
C ARG A 110 10.13 -17.75 -12.08
N HIS A 111 8.84 -18.05 -12.26
CA HIS A 111 7.91 -17.11 -12.86
C HIS A 111 7.24 -16.21 -11.81
N GLY A 112 7.34 -14.90 -12.03
CA GLY A 112 6.65 -13.91 -11.22
C GLY A 112 5.12 -14.06 -11.18
N SER A 113 4.54 -14.81 -12.14
CA SER A 113 3.11 -15.13 -12.15
C SER A 113 2.66 -15.88 -10.90
N LEU A 114 3.49 -16.79 -10.37
CA LEU A 114 3.16 -17.50 -9.13
C LEU A 114 3.07 -16.53 -7.92
N VAL A 115 4.02 -15.60 -7.83
CA VAL A 115 4.00 -14.57 -6.75
C VAL A 115 2.81 -13.64 -6.93
N MET A 116 2.47 -13.29 -8.16
CA MET A 116 1.26 -12.50 -8.45
C MET A 116 0.00 -13.23 -7.99
N ASP A 117 -0.10 -14.53 -8.23
CA ASP A 117 -1.21 -15.36 -7.73
C ASP A 117 -1.24 -15.39 -6.19
N TRP A 118 -0.08 -15.49 -5.55
CA TRP A 118 0.01 -15.42 -4.08
C TRP A 118 -0.43 -14.07 -3.53
N VAL A 119 -0.06 -12.97 -4.18
CA VAL A 119 -0.53 -11.63 -3.79
C VAL A 119 -2.06 -11.54 -3.90
N GLU A 120 -2.65 -12.05 -4.97
CA GLU A 120 -4.11 -12.03 -5.12
C GLU A 120 -4.84 -12.80 -4.01
N VAL A 121 -4.30 -13.95 -3.61
CA VAL A 121 -4.93 -14.82 -2.61
C VAL A 121 -4.64 -14.38 -1.19
N PHE A 122 -3.38 -14.12 -0.87
CA PHE A 122 -2.95 -13.97 0.53
C PHE A 122 -2.79 -12.52 0.99
N ALA A 123 -2.72 -11.53 0.10
CA ALA A 123 -2.67 -10.13 0.55
C ALA A 123 -3.87 -9.74 1.45
N PRO A 124 -5.13 -10.09 1.11
CA PRO A 124 -6.25 -9.84 2.01
C PRO A 124 -6.15 -10.60 3.35
N VAL A 125 -5.63 -11.82 3.31
CA VAL A 125 -5.50 -12.69 4.51
C VAL A 125 -4.53 -12.06 5.51
N VAL A 126 -3.36 -11.63 5.06
CA VAL A 126 -2.36 -11.01 5.94
C VAL A 126 -2.73 -9.58 6.32
N PHE A 127 -3.54 -8.89 5.50
CA PHE A 127 -3.99 -7.53 5.76
C PHE A 127 -5.14 -7.44 6.77
N GLU A 128 -6.03 -8.44 6.79
CA GLU A 128 -7.27 -8.38 7.56
C GLU A 128 -7.11 -8.09 9.05
N PRO A 129 -6.12 -8.67 9.77
CA PRO A 129 -5.91 -8.36 11.19
C PRO A 129 -5.52 -6.90 11.46
N TYR A 130 -4.97 -6.23 10.45
CA TYR A 130 -4.45 -4.86 10.55
C TYR A 130 -5.34 -3.84 9.85
N ARG A 131 -6.42 -4.29 9.20
CA ARG A 131 -7.37 -3.44 8.50
C ARG A 131 -7.97 -2.42 9.45
N PRO A 132 -7.88 -1.12 9.17
CA PRO A 132 -8.57 -0.11 9.94
C PRO A 132 -10.08 -0.35 9.92
N ARG A 133 -10.71 -0.27 11.08
CA ARG A 133 -12.16 -0.48 11.25
C ARG A 133 -12.93 0.83 11.31
N GLU A 134 -12.25 1.94 11.63
CA GLU A 134 -12.82 3.26 11.76
C GLU A 134 -11.78 4.33 11.42
N TRP A 135 -12.22 5.54 11.16
CA TRP A 135 -11.32 6.68 11.03
C TRP A 135 -10.73 7.07 12.39
N PRO A 136 -9.51 7.65 12.43
CA PRO A 136 -8.90 8.07 13.69
C PRO A 136 -9.73 9.16 14.35
N THR A 137 -9.93 9.04 15.67
CA THR A 137 -10.68 9.97 16.50
C THR A 137 -9.81 11.04 17.15
N SER A 138 -8.50 11.01 16.92
CA SER A 138 -7.52 11.96 17.42
C SER A 138 -6.58 12.42 16.30
N GLY A 139 -5.91 13.55 16.50
CA GLY A 139 -4.98 14.12 15.53
C GLY A 139 -5.65 14.63 14.26
N SER A 140 -4.90 14.70 13.20
CA SER A 140 -5.36 15.10 11.87
C SER A 140 -5.35 13.93 10.90
N LEU A 141 -6.32 13.88 10.01
CA LEU A 141 -6.33 13.00 8.86
C LEU A 141 -5.72 13.75 7.67
N LEU A 142 -4.66 13.23 7.10
CA LEU A 142 -4.00 13.81 5.93
C LEU A 142 -4.43 13.03 4.69
N LEU A 143 -4.92 13.75 3.69
CA LEU A 143 -5.42 13.19 2.43
C LEU A 143 -4.61 13.72 1.26
N ASP A 144 -4.23 12.83 0.37
CA ASP A 144 -3.57 13.18 -0.89
C ASP A 144 -3.83 12.13 -1.97
N ASP A 145 -3.62 12.49 -3.24
CA ASP A 145 -3.67 11.55 -4.36
C ASP A 145 -2.36 11.51 -5.14
N LEU A 146 -1.96 10.30 -5.55
CA LEU A 146 -0.81 10.11 -6.42
C LEU A 146 -1.28 9.75 -7.83
N PRO A 147 -1.05 10.60 -8.82
CA PRO A 147 -1.28 10.24 -10.20
C PRO A 147 -0.14 9.37 -10.73
N PHE A 148 -0.48 8.20 -11.28
CA PHE A 148 0.43 7.38 -12.06
C PHE A 148 0.22 7.63 -13.54
N ARG A 149 1.29 8.10 -14.19
CA ARG A 149 1.27 8.47 -15.60
C ARG A 149 1.96 7.38 -16.41
N VAL A 150 1.35 7.04 -17.52
CA VAL A 150 1.94 6.17 -18.54
C VAL A 150 2.10 6.96 -19.82
N ARG A 151 3.14 6.65 -20.57
CA ARG A 151 3.31 7.21 -21.91
C ARG A 151 2.39 6.45 -22.86
N ASP A 152 1.55 7.17 -23.55
CA ASP A 152 0.72 6.62 -24.59
C ASP A 152 1.62 6.23 -25.78
N PRO A 153 1.60 4.96 -26.23
CA PRO A 153 2.49 4.48 -27.28
C PRO A 153 2.20 5.13 -28.64
N ASP A 154 0.94 5.50 -28.89
CA ASP A 154 0.51 6.03 -30.19
C ASP A 154 0.78 7.53 -30.31
N THR A 155 0.53 8.29 -29.23
CA THR A 155 0.67 9.75 -29.24
C THR A 155 1.97 10.25 -28.60
N GLY A 156 2.71 9.40 -27.91
CA GLY A 156 3.87 9.75 -27.10
C GLY A 156 3.58 10.64 -25.88
N ARG A 157 2.31 11.02 -25.66
CA ARG A 157 1.89 11.88 -24.55
C ARG A 157 1.73 11.10 -23.26
N HIS A 158 1.98 11.76 -22.14
CA HIS A 158 1.70 11.19 -20.83
C HIS A 158 0.20 11.34 -20.49
N ARG A 159 -0.44 10.23 -20.12
CA ARG A 159 -1.79 10.21 -19.57
C ARG A 159 -1.79 9.59 -18.17
N VAL A 160 -2.72 10.00 -17.34
CA VAL A 160 -2.95 9.36 -16.03
C VAL A 160 -3.61 8.01 -16.28
N ALA A 161 -2.93 6.93 -15.88
CA ALA A 161 -3.46 5.57 -15.98
C ALA A 161 -4.42 5.26 -14.84
N PHE A 162 -4.02 5.65 -13.62
CA PHE A 162 -4.81 5.53 -12.39
C PHE A 162 -4.24 6.48 -11.34
N ARG A 163 -4.96 6.63 -10.22
CA ARG A 163 -4.54 7.40 -9.06
C ARG A 163 -4.57 6.51 -7.84
N ILE A 164 -3.71 6.73 -6.88
CA ILE A 164 -3.77 6.11 -5.57
C ILE A 164 -4.22 7.19 -4.59
N PHE A 165 -5.37 6.99 -3.96
CA PHE A 165 -5.80 7.79 -2.83
C PHE A 165 -5.10 7.29 -1.58
N ALA A 166 -4.48 8.20 -0.87
CA ALA A 166 -3.69 7.90 0.30
C ALA A 166 -4.19 8.69 1.51
N VAL A 167 -4.32 7.99 2.63
CA VAL A 167 -4.73 8.59 3.89
C VAL A 167 -3.76 8.19 4.98
N MET A 168 -3.22 9.20 5.65
CA MET A 168 -2.44 9.05 6.87
C MET A 168 -3.21 9.64 8.05
N GLY A 169 -3.15 8.99 9.19
CA GLY A 169 -3.67 9.50 10.47
C GLY A 169 -2.63 9.31 11.57
N TYR A 170 -3.03 9.63 12.79
CA TYR A 170 -2.19 9.44 13.97
C TYR A 170 -2.81 8.38 14.88
N ALA A 171 -1.99 7.42 15.30
CA ALA A 171 -2.36 6.41 16.29
C ALA A 171 -1.40 6.53 17.47
N ALA A 172 -1.92 6.88 18.65
CA ALA A 172 -1.13 7.15 19.84
C ALA A 172 0.05 8.14 19.58
N GLY A 173 -0.24 9.23 18.87
CA GLY A 173 0.74 10.27 18.53
C GLY A 173 1.71 9.91 17.40
N ARG A 174 1.63 8.71 16.83
CA ARG A 174 2.51 8.25 15.76
C ARG A 174 1.81 8.28 14.41
N PRO A 175 2.49 8.76 13.36
CA PRO A 175 1.93 8.75 12.01
C PRO A 175 1.77 7.30 11.52
N LYS A 176 0.63 7.01 10.92
CA LYS A 176 0.28 5.71 10.37
C LYS A 176 -0.44 5.90 9.04
N LEU A 177 -0.05 5.13 8.04
CA LEU A 177 -0.76 5.04 6.78
C LEU A 177 -2.07 4.27 7.01
N TRP A 178 -3.19 4.99 6.95
CA TRP A 178 -4.50 4.45 7.33
C TRP A 178 -5.16 3.68 6.21
N ARG A 179 -5.09 4.20 4.99
CA ARG A 179 -5.68 3.57 3.82
C ARG A 179 -4.99 3.99 2.53
N LEU A 180 -4.84 3.02 1.63
CA LEU A 180 -4.44 3.20 0.24
C LEU A 180 -5.45 2.52 -0.67
N GLU A 181 -5.84 3.18 -1.76
CA GLU A 181 -6.71 2.57 -2.75
C GLU A 181 -6.50 3.17 -4.14
N ALA A 182 -6.48 2.32 -5.17
CA ALA A 182 -6.38 2.76 -6.56
C ALA A 182 -7.74 3.18 -7.12
N HIS A 183 -7.78 4.31 -7.81
CA HIS A 183 -8.96 4.87 -8.46
C HIS A 183 -8.65 5.27 -9.89
N THR A 184 -9.68 5.29 -10.75
CA THR A 184 -9.55 5.70 -12.16
C THR A 184 -9.63 7.21 -12.32
N SER A 185 -10.33 7.90 -11.42
CA SER A 185 -10.48 9.35 -11.40
C SER A 185 -10.27 9.91 -9.98
N LYS A 186 -10.32 11.24 -9.84
CA LYS A 186 -10.35 11.96 -8.56
C LYS A 186 -11.63 12.79 -8.41
N SER A 187 -12.73 12.26 -8.93
CA SER A 187 -14.02 12.91 -8.80
C SER A 187 -14.48 12.97 -7.33
N GLN A 188 -15.40 13.88 -7.06
CA GLN A 188 -16.04 13.94 -5.74
C GLN A 188 -16.67 12.59 -5.36
N VAL A 189 -17.31 11.91 -6.30
CA VAL A 189 -17.95 10.61 -6.08
C VAL A 189 -16.93 9.55 -5.65
N ASP A 190 -15.75 9.51 -6.29
CA ASP A 190 -14.69 8.56 -5.92
C ASP A 190 -14.15 8.84 -4.51
N TRP A 191 -13.94 10.12 -4.16
CA TRP A 191 -13.52 10.50 -2.83
C TRP A 191 -14.59 10.22 -1.76
N GLU A 192 -15.86 10.49 -2.04
CA GLU A 192 -16.96 10.18 -1.12
C GLU A 192 -17.09 8.68 -0.86
N ALA A 193 -16.97 7.85 -1.90
CA ALA A 193 -16.96 6.39 -1.77
C ALA A 193 -15.76 5.91 -0.93
N PHE A 194 -14.59 6.48 -1.18
CA PHE A 194 -13.37 6.14 -0.44
C PHE A 194 -13.45 6.55 1.03
N LEU A 195 -13.89 7.77 1.33
CA LEU A 195 -14.04 8.27 2.70
C LEU A 195 -15.23 7.64 3.43
N GLY A 196 -16.26 7.24 2.69
CA GLY A 196 -17.45 6.54 3.23
C GLY A 196 -17.20 5.09 3.63
N ALA A 197 -16.08 4.50 3.25
CA ALA A 197 -15.82 3.08 3.48
C ALA A 197 -15.53 2.70 4.95
N LEU A 198 -15.22 3.67 5.80
CA LEU A 198 -15.02 3.45 7.23
C LEU A 198 -15.96 4.35 8.03
N PRO A 199 -16.47 3.89 9.17
CA PRO A 199 -17.23 4.72 10.12
C PRO A 199 -16.32 5.70 10.85
N GLY A 200 -16.94 6.60 11.61
CA GLY A 200 -16.24 7.59 12.41
C GLY A 200 -16.00 8.91 11.67
N SER A 201 -15.50 9.89 12.39
CA SER A 201 -15.15 11.21 11.89
C SER A 201 -13.88 11.72 12.57
N PRO A 202 -12.84 12.08 11.81
CA PRO A 202 -11.65 12.69 12.38
C PRO A 202 -11.97 14.10 12.90
N PRO A 203 -11.28 14.59 13.94
CA PRO A 203 -11.49 15.95 14.42
C PRO A 203 -10.96 17.01 13.45
N ARG A 204 -9.98 16.66 12.61
CA ARG A 204 -9.33 17.55 11.65
C ARG A 204 -8.94 16.80 10.39
N VAL A 205 -9.02 17.48 9.25
CA VAL A 205 -8.57 17.00 7.95
C VAL A 205 -7.64 18.01 7.31
N VAL A 206 -6.52 17.56 6.79
CA VAL A 206 -5.59 18.36 5.97
C VAL A 206 -5.55 17.74 4.58
N CYS A 207 -5.85 18.53 3.55
CA CYS A 207 -5.88 18.04 2.17
C CYS A 207 -5.46 19.11 1.16
N ASP A 208 -5.27 18.72 -0.11
CA ASP A 208 -5.08 19.67 -1.20
C ASP A 208 -6.34 20.50 -1.44
N ASN A 209 -6.18 21.64 -2.09
CA ASN A 209 -7.27 22.52 -2.54
C ASN A 209 -7.90 22.02 -3.85
N ASP A 210 -8.22 20.73 -3.92
CA ASP A 210 -8.98 20.14 -5.01
C ASP A 210 -10.46 20.15 -4.67
N GLY A 211 -11.28 20.74 -5.54
CA GLY A 211 -12.71 20.93 -5.28
C GLY A 211 -13.46 19.63 -5.01
N GLY A 212 -13.13 18.55 -5.73
CA GLY A 212 -13.73 17.24 -5.51
C GLY A 212 -13.41 16.69 -4.13
N LEU A 213 -12.15 16.77 -3.72
CA LEU A 213 -11.68 16.31 -2.41
C LEU A 213 -12.26 17.18 -1.27
N VAL A 214 -12.19 18.51 -1.40
CA VAL A 214 -12.71 19.46 -0.39
C VAL A 214 -14.20 19.26 -0.15
N ASN A 215 -15.00 19.13 -1.22
CA ASN A 215 -16.44 18.89 -1.12
C ASN A 215 -16.74 17.54 -0.48
N SER A 216 -15.99 16.50 -0.82
CA SER A 216 -16.15 15.18 -0.24
C SER A 216 -15.85 15.15 1.26
N VAL A 217 -14.80 15.88 1.69
CA VAL A 217 -14.47 16.01 3.11
C VAL A 217 -15.59 16.75 3.87
N ARG A 218 -16.10 17.86 3.31
CA ARG A 218 -17.21 18.61 3.92
C ARG A 218 -18.49 17.78 4.01
N SER A 219 -18.79 17.01 2.99
CA SER A 219 -19.95 16.12 2.94
C SER A 219 -19.81 14.99 3.96
N ARG A 220 -18.64 14.32 4.00
CA ARG A 220 -18.43 13.13 4.81
C ARG A 220 -18.12 13.41 6.28
N PHE A 221 -17.43 14.52 6.56
CA PHE A 221 -16.98 14.91 7.89
C PHE A 221 -17.40 16.35 8.24
N PRO A 222 -18.71 16.64 8.30
CA PRO A 222 -19.20 18.02 8.46
C PRO A 222 -18.75 18.69 9.78
N GLY A 223 -18.40 17.89 10.81
CA GLY A 223 -17.89 18.39 12.09
C GLY A 223 -16.37 18.50 12.17
N ALA A 224 -15.63 18.06 11.13
CA ALA A 224 -14.18 18.11 11.14
C ALA A 224 -13.66 19.51 10.77
N GLY A 225 -12.60 19.96 11.47
CA GLY A 225 -11.85 21.13 11.04
C GLY A 225 -11.12 20.84 9.72
N LEU A 226 -11.56 21.46 8.63
CA LEU A 226 -10.91 21.34 7.33
C LEU A 226 -9.80 22.37 7.17
N TYR A 227 -8.61 21.92 6.80
CA TYR A 227 -7.44 22.72 6.53
C TYR A 227 -6.85 22.35 5.17
N LEU A 228 -6.54 23.35 4.37
CA LEU A 228 -5.85 23.13 3.10
C LEU A 228 -4.35 23.02 3.35
N CYS A 229 -3.69 22.15 2.56
CA CYS A 229 -2.25 21.94 2.64
C CYS A 229 -1.49 23.22 2.28
N GLU A 230 -0.72 23.76 3.23
CA GLU A 230 0.06 25.00 3.03
C GLU A 230 1.09 24.83 1.90
N TRP A 231 1.67 23.64 1.73
CA TRP A 231 2.60 23.37 0.64
C TRP A 231 1.91 23.52 -0.73
N HIS A 232 0.72 22.93 -0.89
CA HIS A 232 -0.04 23.02 -2.14
C HIS A 232 -0.50 24.45 -2.44
N LEU A 233 -0.94 25.18 -1.42
CA LEU A 233 -1.31 26.60 -1.56
C LEU A 233 -0.11 27.45 -1.98
N ARG A 234 1.03 27.31 -1.29
CA ARG A 234 2.27 27.99 -1.61
C ARG A 234 2.72 27.67 -3.03
N HIS A 235 2.78 26.40 -3.39
CA HIS A 235 3.20 25.95 -4.72
C HIS A 235 2.27 26.41 -5.84
N ALA A 236 0.96 26.55 -5.57
CA ALA A 236 0.01 27.14 -6.52
C ALA A 236 0.32 28.62 -6.75
N LEU A 237 0.64 29.37 -5.70
CA LEU A 237 1.04 30.77 -5.78
C LEU A 237 2.39 30.93 -6.49
N GLU A 238 3.40 30.13 -6.16
CA GLU A 238 4.70 30.09 -6.86
C GLU A 238 4.54 29.86 -8.36
N ARG A 239 3.69 28.91 -8.75
CA ARG A 239 3.41 28.65 -10.17
C ARG A 239 2.69 29.80 -10.86
N LEU A 240 1.77 30.46 -10.17
CA LEU A 240 1.11 31.65 -10.70
C LEU A 240 2.13 32.75 -10.95
N MET A 241 2.93 33.10 -9.94
CA MET A 241 3.98 34.11 -10.04
C MET A 241 5.02 33.76 -11.10
N GLY A 242 5.43 32.47 -11.19
CA GLY A 242 6.32 32.00 -12.23
C GLY A 242 5.81 32.22 -13.66
N LYS A 243 4.48 32.06 -13.88
CA LYS A 243 3.85 32.40 -15.16
C LYS A 243 3.87 33.91 -15.45
N ILE A 244 3.50 34.73 -14.46
CA ILE A 244 3.52 36.20 -14.58
C ILE A 244 4.96 36.67 -14.91
N ARG A 245 5.94 36.11 -14.21
CA ARG A 245 7.36 36.40 -14.45
C ARG A 245 7.80 36.15 -15.90
N THR A 246 7.28 35.08 -16.53
CA THR A 246 7.62 34.76 -17.93
C THR A 246 6.95 35.69 -18.93
N GLU A 247 5.88 36.37 -18.55
CA GLU A 247 5.21 37.40 -19.35
C GLU A 247 5.99 38.73 -19.39
N GLY A 248 6.93 38.95 -18.42
CA GLY A 248 7.97 39.97 -18.49
C GLY A 248 7.65 41.32 -17.85
N GLU A 249 6.41 41.70 -17.72
CA GLU A 249 5.99 43.06 -17.29
C GLU A 249 6.24 43.40 -15.80
N HIS A 250 6.45 42.45 -14.92
CA HIS A 250 6.59 42.68 -13.47
C HIS A 250 7.71 41.85 -12.86
N ARG A 251 8.77 41.58 -13.64
CA ARG A 251 9.80 40.59 -13.29
C ARG A 251 10.45 40.89 -11.93
N ASP A 252 10.88 42.10 -11.68
CA ASP A 252 11.63 42.43 -10.48
C ASP A 252 10.78 42.26 -9.22
N VAL A 253 9.55 42.76 -9.24
CA VAL A 253 8.60 42.64 -8.14
C VAL A 253 8.24 41.18 -7.88
N ILE A 254 8.04 40.40 -8.93
CA ILE A 254 7.75 38.96 -8.80
C ILE A 254 8.95 38.18 -8.24
N ASP A 255 10.18 38.54 -8.61
CA ASP A 255 11.39 37.92 -8.07
C ASP A 255 11.53 38.18 -6.57
N GLU A 256 11.25 39.41 -6.10
CA GLU A 256 11.19 39.74 -4.67
C GLU A 256 10.12 38.94 -3.93
N LEU A 257 8.90 38.90 -4.47
CA LEU A 257 7.79 38.14 -3.86
C LEU A 257 8.09 36.63 -3.80
N LEU A 258 8.71 36.07 -4.83
CA LEU A 258 9.15 34.67 -4.84
C LEU A 258 10.21 34.39 -3.77
N GLY A 259 11.11 35.36 -3.49
CA GLY A 259 12.09 35.27 -2.41
C GLY A 259 11.44 35.20 -1.02
N ASP A 260 10.33 35.87 -0.83
CA ASP A 260 9.68 36.01 0.48
C ASP A 260 8.52 35.00 0.74
N ILE A 261 8.07 34.28 -0.28
CA ILE A 261 6.86 33.44 -0.21
C ILE A 261 6.94 32.37 0.87
N GLU A 262 8.10 31.74 1.08
CA GLU A 262 8.23 30.70 2.10
C GLU A 262 8.08 31.28 3.50
N ALA A 263 8.70 32.43 3.75
CA ALA A 263 8.57 33.14 5.02
C ALA A 263 7.13 33.63 5.25
N ALA A 264 6.46 34.13 4.23
CA ALA A 264 5.08 34.60 4.31
C ALA A 264 4.10 33.50 4.82
N PHE A 265 4.30 32.26 4.41
CA PHE A 265 3.47 31.13 4.85
C PHE A 265 3.73 30.65 6.29
N THR A 266 4.68 31.24 7.01
CA THR A 266 4.95 30.86 8.41
C THR A 266 3.95 31.44 9.40
N GLY A 267 3.32 32.59 9.11
CA GLY A 267 2.36 33.21 10.00
C GLY A 267 1.87 34.60 9.54
N PRO A 268 0.86 35.17 10.22
CA PRO A 268 0.22 36.40 9.79
C PRO A 268 1.17 37.59 9.77
N THR A 269 2.16 37.64 10.67
CA THR A 269 3.11 38.75 10.76
C THR A 269 3.91 38.98 9.49
N LEU A 270 4.22 37.90 8.76
CA LEU A 270 4.96 37.95 7.49
C LEU A 270 4.00 37.89 6.27
N TRP A 271 2.84 37.29 6.44
CA TRP A 271 1.83 37.21 5.39
C TRP A 271 1.22 38.57 5.05
N THR A 272 0.83 39.37 6.05
CA THR A 272 0.19 40.66 5.80
C THR A 272 1.06 41.60 4.95
N PRO A 273 2.33 41.89 5.29
CA PRO A 273 3.16 42.74 4.44
C PRO A 273 3.49 42.12 3.06
N PHE A 274 3.51 40.80 2.95
CA PHE A 274 3.62 40.13 1.66
C PHE A 274 2.40 40.43 0.77
N VAL A 275 1.17 40.31 1.31
CA VAL A 275 -0.08 40.58 0.59
C VAL A 275 -0.17 42.05 0.18
N GLU A 276 0.21 42.98 1.07
CA GLU A 276 0.21 44.41 0.77
C GLU A 276 1.14 44.75 -0.39
N ARG A 277 2.36 44.21 -0.43
CA ARG A 277 3.30 44.41 -1.54
C ARG A 277 2.77 43.77 -2.85
N ALA A 278 2.19 42.58 -2.76
CA ALA A 278 1.62 41.90 -3.91
C ALA A 278 0.42 42.65 -4.50
N HIS A 279 -0.41 43.29 -3.67
CA HIS A 279 -1.51 44.19 -4.13
C HIS A 279 -0.95 45.47 -4.75
N ALA A 280 0.07 46.08 -4.14
CA ALA A 280 0.70 47.31 -4.61
C ALA A 280 1.33 47.10 -6.03
N ALA A 281 1.72 45.88 -6.36
CA ALA A 281 2.20 45.54 -7.71
C ALA A 281 1.14 45.71 -8.81
N GLY A 282 -0.15 45.81 -8.47
CA GLY A 282 -1.23 46.07 -9.41
C GLY A 282 -1.50 44.94 -10.42
N ILE A 283 -1.07 43.71 -10.12
CA ILE A 283 -1.18 42.56 -11.04
C ILE A 283 -2.54 41.88 -10.83
N PRO A 284 -3.49 41.96 -11.80
CA PRO A 284 -4.86 41.51 -11.58
C PRO A 284 -4.98 40.03 -11.16
N ARG A 285 -4.26 39.13 -11.83
CA ARG A 285 -4.30 37.68 -11.56
C ARG A 285 -3.75 37.34 -10.17
N LEU A 286 -2.74 38.07 -9.68
CA LEU A 286 -2.19 37.89 -8.35
C LEU A 286 -3.16 38.41 -7.29
N SER A 287 -3.75 39.60 -7.52
CA SER A 287 -4.78 40.18 -6.64
C SER A 287 -6.03 39.32 -6.54
N GLU A 288 -6.47 38.69 -7.64
CA GLU A 288 -7.59 37.75 -7.65
C GLU A 288 -7.28 36.51 -6.80
N TRP A 289 -6.07 35.92 -6.96
CA TRP A 289 -5.66 34.78 -6.17
C TRP A 289 -5.61 35.13 -4.67
N LEU A 290 -5.06 36.28 -4.32
CA LEU A 290 -4.98 36.74 -2.93
C LEU A 290 -6.34 37.00 -2.32
N SER A 291 -7.25 37.62 -3.07
CA SER A 291 -8.61 37.91 -2.59
C SER A 291 -9.49 36.66 -2.41
N THR A 292 -9.16 35.54 -3.05
CA THR A 292 -9.89 34.26 -2.97
C THR A 292 -9.14 33.25 -2.10
N THR A 293 -8.06 32.72 -2.61
CA THR A 293 -7.27 31.67 -1.96
C THR A 293 -6.43 32.22 -0.80
N GLY A 294 -5.92 33.44 -0.91
CA GLY A 294 -5.18 34.14 0.16
C GLY A 294 -6.00 34.31 1.43
N ARG A 295 -7.30 34.61 1.32
CA ARG A 295 -8.22 34.66 2.47
C ARG A 295 -8.29 33.33 3.23
N VAL A 296 -8.24 32.20 2.52
CA VAL A 296 -8.21 30.87 3.16
C VAL A 296 -6.91 30.68 3.95
N VAL A 297 -5.78 31.18 3.42
CA VAL A 297 -4.51 31.17 4.18
C VAL A 297 -4.60 31.96 5.46
N GLU A 298 -5.17 33.17 5.41
CA GLU A 298 -5.38 34.02 6.59
C GLU A 298 -6.28 33.38 7.64
N GLU A 299 -7.42 32.83 7.22
CA GLU A 299 -8.32 32.10 8.10
C GLU A 299 -7.64 30.92 8.78
N GLN A 300 -6.76 30.22 8.06
CA GLN A 300 -6.02 29.11 8.62
C GLN A 300 -5.01 29.53 9.70
N PHE A 301 -4.35 30.68 9.56
CA PHE A 301 -3.48 31.22 10.63
C PHE A 301 -4.24 31.42 11.92
N GLY A 302 -5.44 31.98 11.85
CA GLY A 302 -6.30 32.18 13.03
C GLY A 302 -6.72 30.87 13.70
N ARG A 303 -6.94 29.82 12.93
CA ARG A 303 -7.38 28.50 13.44
C ARG A 303 -6.23 27.62 13.93
N ARG A 304 -5.07 27.69 13.29
CA ARG A 304 -3.93 26.79 13.53
C ARG A 304 -2.91 27.33 14.54
N GLY A 305 -2.97 28.60 14.85
CA GLY A 305 -1.89 29.28 15.57
C GLY A 305 -0.59 29.35 14.75
N GLN A 306 0.48 29.81 15.40
CA GLN A 306 1.79 29.89 14.75
C GLN A 306 2.36 28.51 14.47
N ARG A 307 3.11 28.36 13.38
CA ARG A 307 3.70 27.08 12.93
C ARG A 307 4.58 26.43 14.01
N SER A 308 5.31 27.25 14.76
CA SER A 308 6.23 26.79 15.82
C SER A 308 5.54 26.21 17.06
N THR A 309 4.25 26.50 17.27
CA THR A 309 3.49 26.06 18.45
C THR A 309 2.48 24.95 18.14
N ARG A 310 2.39 24.51 16.89
CA ARG A 310 1.43 23.48 16.48
C ARG A 310 1.85 22.10 16.99
N PRO A 311 0.91 21.29 17.51
CA PRO A 311 1.20 19.89 17.83
C PRO A 311 1.65 19.12 16.59
N VAL A 312 2.52 18.12 16.76
CA VAL A 312 2.98 17.23 15.67
C VAL A 312 1.80 16.58 14.93
N GLU A 313 0.74 16.29 15.67
CA GLU A 313 -0.50 15.72 15.10
C GLU A 313 -1.36 16.71 14.30
N MET A 314 -0.91 17.94 14.16
CA MET A 314 -1.57 18.99 13.38
C MET A 314 -0.59 19.62 12.38
N PRO A 315 -0.08 18.86 11.42
CA PRO A 315 0.87 19.38 10.45
C PRO A 315 0.23 20.43 9.54
N PRO A 316 1.02 21.42 9.08
CA PRO A 316 0.53 22.45 8.19
C PRO A 316 0.29 21.94 6.76
N ALA A 317 0.88 20.83 6.41
CA ALA A 317 0.89 20.27 5.06
C ALA A 317 0.70 18.76 5.08
N THR A 318 0.46 18.17 3.91
CA THR A 318 0.42 16.72 3.71
C THR A 318 1.82 16.08 3.68
N SER A 319 2.90 16.85 3.82
CA SER A 319 4.30 16.38 3.78
C SER A 319 4.61 15.15 4.64
N PRO A 320 4.04 14.95 5.85
CA PRO A 320 4.25 13.71 6.58
C PRO A 320 3.75 12.47 5.83
N LEU A 321 2.72 12.62 4.99
CA LEU A 321 2.22 11.57 4.12
C LEU A 321 3.22 11.23 3.00
N ASP A 322 4.01 12.21 2.53
CA ASP A 322 5.04 11.99 1.50
C ASP A 322 6.07 10.95 1.91
N GLY A 323 6.42 10.88 3.19
CA GLY A 323 7.32 9.87 3.75
C GLY A 323 6.82 8.44 3.51
N PHE A 324 5.52 8.23 3.50
CA PHE A 324 4.89 6.95 3.16
C PHE A 324 4.70 6.77 1.65
N ILE A 325 4.35 7.84 0.95
CA ILE A 325 3.98 7.81 -0.46
C ILE A 325 5.20 7.64 -1.37
N ASN A 326 6.33 8.26 -1.07
CA ASN A 326 7.50 8.22 -1.95
C ASN A 326 8.06 6.81 -2.19
N PRO A 327 8.20 5.94 -1.18
CA PRO A 327 8.55 4.53 -1.41
C PRO A 327 7.52 3.79 -2.28
N ILE A 328 6.23 4.06 -2.07
CA ILE A 328 5.15 3.48 -2.87
C ILE A 328 5.24 3.95 -4.32
N ARG A 329 5.48 5.25 -4.54
CA ARG A 329 5.67 5.85 -5.86
C ARG A 329 6.85 5.20 -6.59
N ALA A 330 7.98 5.03 -5.92
CA ALA A 330 9.17 4.38 -6.48
C ALA A 330 8.91 2.91 -6.85
N ALA A 331 8.17 2.19 -6.03
CA ALA A 331 7.84 0.80 -6.27
C ALA A 331 6.76 0.59 -7.35
N VAL A 332 5.73 1.43 -7.40
CA VAL A 332 4.59 1.29 -8.32
C VAL A 332 4.86 1.92 -9.68
N GLY A 333 5.63 3.01 -9.74
CA GLY A 333 5.91 3.74 -10.97
C GLY A 333 6.39 2.86 -12.13
N PRO A 334 7.43 2.04 -11.95
CA PRO A 334 7.93 1.13 -12.98
C PRO A 334 6.92 0.06 -13.42
N ARG A 335 5.91 -0.22 -12.60
CA ARG A 335 4.88 -1.24 -12.83
C ARG A 335 3.60 -0.69 -13.45
N ALA A 336 3.48 0.64 -13.61
CA ALA A 336 2.23 1.30 -14.00
C ALA A 336 1.62 0.71 -15.28
N TYR A 337 2.43 0.29 -16.24
CA TYR A 337 1.95 -0.38 -17.46
C TYR A 337 1.30 -1.75 -17.20
N GLY A 338 1.74 -2.46 -16.17
CA GLY A 338 1.21 -3.79 -15.78
C GLY A 338 0.00 -3.72 -14.83
N LEU A 339 -0.19 -2.58 -14.17
CA LEU A 339 -1.23 -2.40 -13.16
C LEU A 339 -2.54 -1.88 -13.80
N LYS A 340 -3.09 -2.66 -14.73
CA LYS A 340 -4.34 -2.32 -15.43
C LYS A 340 -5.60 -2.74 -14.67
N ASN A 341 -5.47 -3.64 -13.71
CA ASN A 341 -6.58 -4.16 -12.93
C ASN A 341 -6.57 -3.49 -11.53
N ARG A 342 -7.62 -2.73 -11.23
CA ARG A 342 -7.79 -1.99 -9.97
C ARG A 342 -7.72 -2.93 -8.76
N GLU A 343 -8.39 -4.07 -8.81
CA GLU A 343 -8.42 -5.00 -7.70
C GLU A 343 -7.02 -5.56 -7.40
N ARG A 344 -6.31 -5.99 -8.42
CA ARG A 344 -4.91 -6.44 -8.29
C ARG A 344 -3.99 -5.36 -7.75
N THR A 345 -4.17 -4.11 -8.21
CA THR A 345 -3.43 -2.97 -7.66
C THR A 345 -3.73 -2.79 -6.18
N ASN A 346 -4.99 -2.89 -5.77
CA ASN A 346 -5.37 -2.78 -4.36
C ASN A 346 -4.78 -3.91 -3.49
N ARG A 347 -4.64 -5.15 -4.02
CA ARG A 347 -3.93 -6.24 -3.32
C ARG A 347 -2.46 -5.89 -3.06
N LEU A 348 -1.81 -5.33 -4.07
CA LEU A 348 -0.43 -4.84 -3.92
C LEU A 348 -0.34 -3.72 -2.88
N LEU A 349 -1.24 -2.76 -2.92
CA LEU A 349 -1.28 -1.64 -1.98
C LEU A 349 -1.52 -2.08 -0.53
N MET A 350 -2.29 -3.14 -0.29
CA MET A 350 -2.44 -3.74 1.05
C MET A 350 -1.08 -4.16 1.63
N LEU A 351 -0.25 -4.84 0.86
CA LEU A 351 1.08 -5.26 1.31
C LEU A 351 2.02 -4.06 1.54
N MET A 352 1.98 -3.08 0.65
CA MET A 352 2.76 -1.86 0.80
C MET A 352 2.34 -1.05 2.03
N GLN A 353 1.05 -1.01 2.36
CA GLN A 353 0.53 -0.37 3.56
C GLN A 353 1.02 -1.09 4.83
N LEU A 354 1.02 -2.42 4.85
CA LEU A 354 1.55 -3.20 5.98
C LEU A 354 3.04 -2.92 6.18
N HIS A 355 3.81 -2.95 5.10
CA HIS A 355 5.25 -2.67 5.14
C HIS A 355 5.54 -1.24 5.65
N ALA A 356 4.87 -0.25 5.09
CA ALA A 356 5.00 1.16 5.49
C ALA A 356 4.66 1.38 6.97
N ASN A 357 3.71 0.64 7.51
CA ASN A 357 3.30 0.67 8.90
C ASN A 357 4.14 -0.25 9.82
N ARG A 358 5.12 -0.98 9.29
CA ARG A 358 5.90 -2.00 10.03
C ARG A 358 5.00 -3.08 10.66
N GLN A 359 4.01 -3.52 9.91
CA GLN A 359 3.02 -4.55 10.29
C GLN A 359 3.21 -5.83 9.47
N ASP A 360 4.36 -6.02 8.85
CA ASP A 360 4.74 -7.14 8.00
C ASP A 360 5.68 -8.11 8.73
N ASP A 361 5.36 -8.44 9.98
CA ASP A 361 6.13 -9.43 10.76
C ASP A 361 6.07 -10.82 10.10
N ASP A 362 7.23 -11.49 10.05
CA ASP A 362 7.38 -12.78 9.38
C ASP A 362 6.53 -13.86 10.05
N SER A 363 6.54 -13.91 11.36
CA SER A 363 5.82 -14.93 12.14
C SER A 363 4.31 -14.80 11.97
N ASP A 364 3.78 -13.57 11.95
CA ASP A 364 2.39 -13.30 11.72
C ASP A 364 1.95 -13.70 10.30
N TYR A 365 2.75 -13.35 9.30
CA TYR A 365 2.47 -13.74 7.91
C TYR A 365 2.46 -15.25 7.76
N VAL A 366 3.48 -15.94 8.27
CA VAL A 366 3.56 -17.41 8.21
C VAL A 366 2.37 -18.05 8.90
N ARG A 367 2.00 -17.59 10.10
CA ARG A 367 0.87 -18.09 10.87
C ARG A 367 -0.46 -17.93 10.10
N LEU A 368 -0.73 -16.75 9.56
CA LEU A 368 -1.97 -16.44 8.85
C LEU A 368 -2.08 -17.20 7.52
N ILE A 369 -0.98 -17.25 6.76
CA ILE A 369 -0.93 -17.98 5.49
C ILE A 369 -1.09 -19.47 5.73
N ARG A 370 -0.42 -20.00 6.76
CA ARG A 370 -0.54 -21.41 7.15
C ARG A 370 -1.99 -21.75 7.52
N ALA A 371 -2.62 -20.96 8.37
CA ALA A 371 -4.02 -21.17 8.73
C ALA A 371 -4.95 -21.16 7.50
N CYS A 372 -4.70 -20.25 6.55
CA CYS A 372 -5.44 -20.19 5.30
C CYS A 372 -5.22 -21.46 4.43
N LEU A 373 -3.98 -21.95 4.33
CA LEU A 373 -3.66 -23.15 3.59
C LEU A 373 -4.29 -24.39 4.22
N GLU A 374 -4.27 -24.51 5.54
CA GLU A 374 -4.89 -25.59 6.30
C GLU A 374 -6.42 -25.61 6.10
N ALA A 375 -7.06 -24.44 6.23
CA ALA A 375 -8.50 -24.31 6.02
C ALA A 375 -8.95 -24.65 4.58
N ASN A 376 -8.03 -24.50 3.60
CA ASN A 376 -8.30 -24.78 2.19
C ASN A 376 -7.59 -26.05 1.69
N HIS A 377 -7.21 -26.94 2.59
CA HIS A 377 -6.54 -28.21 2.25
C HIS A 377 -5.30 -28.04 1.34
N GLY A 378 -4.53 -26.97 1.54
CA GLY A 378 -3.33 -26.68 0.78
C GLY A 378 -3.55 -26.28 -0.68
N ARG A 379 -4.77 -25.90 -1.06
CA ARG A 379 -5.11 -25.49 -2.43
C ARG A 379 -5.28 -23.98 -2.52
N PRO A 380 -4.24 -23.19 -2.79
CA PRO A 380 -4.36 -21.74 -2.95
C PRO A 380 -5.30 -21.35 -4.11
N ASN A 381 -5.45 -22.21 -5.13
CA ASN A 381 -6.37 -21.96 -6.24
C ASN A 381 -7.85 -22.12 -5.87
N VAL A 382 -8.19 -22.84 -4.81
CA VAL A 382 -9.57 -22.95 -4.31
C VAL A 382 -9.97 -21.67 -3.61
N ALA A 383 -9.02 -20.99 -2.98
CA ALA A 383 -9.25 -19.68 -2.35
C ALA A 383 -9.70 -18.58 -3.35
N ARG A 384 -9.40 -18.74 -4.65
CA ARG A 384 -9.93 -17.85 -5.71
C ARG A 384 -11.43 -18.00 -5.93
N ARG A 385 -12.02 -19.15 -5.60
CA ARG A 385 -13.45 -19.46 -5.83
C ARG A 385 -14.26 -19.48 -4.57
N ALA A 386 -13.66 -19.77 -3.43
CA ALA A 386 -14.31 -19.62 -2.14
C ALA A 386 -14.10 -18.18 -1.65
N VAL A 387 -15.16 -17.53 -1.24
CA VAL A 387 -15.05 -16.36 -0.37
C VAL A 387 -14.27 -16.84 0.84
N ILE A 388 -13.00 -16.47 0.93
CA ILE A 388 -12.20 -16.77 2.13
C ILE A 388 -12.96 -16.11 3.26
N ASP A 389 -13.46 -16.91 4.19
CA ASP A 389 -14.10 -16.39 5.40
C ASP A 389 -13.01 -15.78 6.27
N VAL A 390 -12.68 -14.54 5.94
CA VAL A 390 -11.64 -13.76 6.59
C VAL A 390 -12.00 -13.51 8.06
N GLY A 391 -13.31 -13.52 8.41
CA GLY A 391 -13.79 -13.41 9.77
C GLY A 391 -13.34 -14.59 10.64
N ARG A 392 -13.31 -15.79 10.06
CA ARG A 392 -12.85 -17.00 10.75
C ARG A 392 -11.34 -17.01 11.01
N ILE A 393 -10.55 -16.34 10.15
CA ILE A 393 -9.11 -16.20 10.34
C ILE A 393 -8.78 -15.14 11.41
N ALA A 394 -9.57 -14.08 11.50
CA ALA A 394 -9.40 -13.02 12.51
C ALA A 394 -9.69 -13.52 13.94
N SER A 395 -10.50 -14.57 14.10
CA SER A 395 -10.79 -15.18 15.42
C SER A 395 -9.70 -16.11 15.96
N LEU A 396 -8.62 -16.32 15.19
CA LEU A 396 -7.45 -17.12 15.61
C LEU A 396 -6.37 -16.28 16.34
N ARG A 397 -6.73 -15.11 16.88
CA ARG A 397 -5.87 -14.27 17.74
C ARG A 397 -5.83 -14.79 19.18
#